data_085ccb1546b6206205d61f6df8b97ceb
#
_entry.id   085ccb1546b6206205d61f6df8b97ceb
#
_cell.length_a   1.000
_cell.length_b   1.000
_cell.length_c   1.000
_cell.angle_alpha   90.00
_cell.angle_beta   90.00
_cell.angle_gamma   90.00
#
_symmetry.space_group_name_H-M   'P 1'
#
loop_
_entity.id
_entity.type
_entity.pdbx_description
1 polymer ?
#
loop_
_entity_poly.entity_id
_entity_poly.type
_entity_poly.pdbx_seq_one_letter_code
_entity_poly.pdbx_strand_id
1 'polypeptide(L)'
;MAASLLAVIFSMSSCTADVNKVSESSMFLMDTSVTIKLGSNNSDCNEYMNKLKELDSIFSNLYENSPKNRKYDENSRIVINDVLRKTSSLNDVYGDRVNVSCGALNSAWGISTDTPHVPDRDTLSVALKNITDTDYCNNDVSMFPQGIYPDFGAVAKGYSCDIVKEMLDEKNFNSYALLNMGSSSLIYGKKPDGTMFNVAVTNPDGGVYLGVIKTNECSISTSGAYERYFEENGKIYSHILDISTGYPVETDLSSVTVICPFNDNNTSGISSDFLSTLIFMDGTSNLEKYLDSDSFFVVAADKNKNVYVSKGIDFTLNEESGYKLVQQ
;
A
#
# COMPACT_ATOMS: atom_id res chain seq x y z
N MET A 1 15.68 -10.16 -8.44
CA MET A 1 14.62 -9.15 -8.20
C MET A 1 13.43 -9.50 -9.09
N ALA A 2 12.39 -10.09 -8.54
CA ALA A 2 11.13 -10.33 -9.25
C ALA A 2 10.16 -9.25 -8.78
N ALA A 3 9.89 -8.25 -9.63
CA ALA A 3 8.84 -7.28 -9.37
C ALA A 3 7.49 -8.00 -9.48
N SER A 4 6.79 -8.14 -8.37
CA SER A 4 5.41 -8.64 -8.36
C SER A 4 4.51 -7.57 -8.99
N LEU A 5 4.12 -7.77 -10.24
CA LEU A 5 3.12 -6.95 -10.90
C LEU A 5 1.76 -7.36 -10.36
N LEU A 6 1.08 -6.46 -9.65
CA LEU A 6 -0.37 -6.57 -9.47
C LEU A 6 -0.98 -6.40 -10.87
N ALA A 7 -1.31 -7.50 -11.52
CA ALA A 7 -1.86 -7.46 -12.86
C ALA A 7 -3.35 -7.09 -12.78
N VAL A 8 -3.67 -5.82 -12.92
CA VAL A 8 -5.04 -5.42 -13.23
C VAL A 8 -5.31 -5.85 -14.68
N ILE A 9 -5.84 -7.07 -14.84
CA ILE A 9 -6.16 -7.62 -16.16
C ILE A 9 -7.48 -6.99 -16.62
N PHE A 10 -7.37 -6.06 -17.57
CA PHE A 10 -8.54 -5.52 -18.27
C PHE A 10 -8.89 -6.45 -19.44
N SER A 11 -9.85 -7.34 -19.26
CA SER A 11 -10.48 -8.01 -20.40
C SER A 11 -11.45 -7.04 -21.08
N MET A 12 -11.01 -6.43 -22.18
CA MET A 12 -11.86 -5.67 -23.08
C MET A 12 -12.57 -6.65 -24.01
N SER A 13 -13.83 -6.97 -23.74
CA SER A 13 -14.71 -7.61 -24.74
C SER A 13 -15.05 -6.58 -25.80
N SER A 14 -14.57 -6.80 -27.03
CA SER A 14 -14.85 -5.92 -28.16
C SER A 14 -16.29 -6.07 -28.62
N CYS A 15 -17.12 -5.03 -28.39
CA CYS A 15 -18.28 -4.73 -29.22
C CYS A 15 -18.06 -3.37 -29.88
N THR A 16 -18.23 -3.35 -31.16
CA THR A 16 -18.03 -2.20 -32.07
C THR A 16 -18.99 -1.07 -31.78
N ALA A 17 -18.53 -0.05 -31.10
CA ALA A 17 -19.03 1.33 -31.15
C ALA A 17 -17.94 2.21 -30.51
N ASP A 18 -17.58 3.31 -31.11
CA ASP A 18 -16.52 4.29 -30.80
C ASP A 18 -15.68 3.95 -29.55
N VAL A 19 -14.51 3.37 -29.78
CA VAL A 19 -13.54 3.08 -28.72
C VAL A 19 -13.20 4.41 -28.05
N ASN A 20 -13.72 4.66 -26.87
CA ASN A 20 -13.30 5.75 -26.01
C ASN A 20 -11.78 5.64 -25.88
N LYS A 21 -11.07 6.54 -26.53
CA LYS A 21 -9.61 6.53 -26.45
C LYS A 21 -9.24 6.75 -25.00
N VAL A 22 -8.50 5.84 -24.42
CA VAL A 22 -7.96 5.89 -23.08
C VAL A 22 -6.62 6.60 -23.13
N SER A 23 -6.42 7.61 -22.28
CA SER A 23 -5.09 8.16 -22.05
C SER A 23 -4.37 7.28 -21.02
N GLU A 24 -3.12 6.91 -21.30
CA GLU A 24 -2.32 6.07 -20.40
C GLU A 24 -0.90 6.63 -20.30
N SER A 25 -0.33 6.58 -19.10
CA SER A 25 1.08 6.89 -18.83
C SER A 25 1.62 5.93 -17.79
N SER A 26 2.90 5.54 -17.96
CA SER A 26 3.58 4.64 -17.02
C SER A 26 4.97 5.16 -16.69
N MET A 27 5.41 4.94 -15.45
CA MET A 27 6.71 5.34 -14.96
C MET A 27 7.17 4.44 -13.81
N PHE A 28 8.47 4.33 -13.56
CA PHE A 28 9.00 3.66 -12.38
C PHE A 28 9.15 4.68 -11.25
N LEU A 29 8.35 4.55 -10.18
CA LEU A 29 8.32 5.42 -9.00
C LEU A 29 8.07 4.56 -7.76
N MET A 30 8.54 4.98 -6.59
CA MET A 30 8.33 4.26 -5.31
C MET A 30 8.68 2.76 -5.43
N ASP A 31 9.79 2.47 -6.12
CA ASP A 31 10.31 1.12 -6.38
C ASP A 31 9.35 0.17 -7.12
N THR A 32 8.42 0.71 -7.88
CA THR A 32 7.44 -0.08 -8.64
C THR A 32 7.11 0.55 -10.00
N SER A 33 6.47 -0.23 -10.87
CA SER A 33 5.87 0.32 -12.10
C SER A 33 4.54 0.97 -11.75
N VAL A 34 4.47 2.28 -11.93
CA VAL A 34 3.25 3.07 -11.72
C VAL A 34 2.59 3.33 -13.07
N THR A 35 1.30 3.04 -13.17
CA THR A 35 0.52 3.27 -14.41
C THR A 35 -0.78 3.98 -14.06
N ILE A 36 -1.08 5.07 -14.77
CA ILE A 36 -2.38 5.75 -14.72
C ILE A 36 -3.10 5.63 -16.07
N LYS A 37 -4.39 5.31 -16.02
CA LYS A 37 -5.30 5.26 -17.17
C LYS A 37 -6.49 6.17 -16.91
N LEU A 38 -6.78 7.04 -17.87
CA LEU A 38 -7.94 7.95 -17.81
C LEU A 38 -8.90 7.62 -18.96
N GLY A 39 -10.15 7.39 -18.64
CA GLY A 39 -11.23 7.06 -19.60
C GLY A 39 -11.65 8.24 -20.47
N SER A 40 -10.71 9.10 -20.86
CA SER A 40 -10.95 10.27 -21.69
C SER A 40 -9.72 10.56 -22.54
N ASN A 41 -9.97 10.94 -23.82
CA ASN A 41 -8.90 11.28 -24.78
C ASN A 41 -8.21 12.61 -24.52
N ASN A 42 -8.88 13.51 -23.81
CA ASN A 42 -8.44 14.89 -23.63
C ASN A 42 -7.81 15.14 -22.25
N SER A 43 -7.60 14.09 -21.48
CA SER A 43 -7.02 14.21 -20.14
C SER A 43 -5.53 13.95 -20.19
N ASP A 44 -4.76 14.85 -19.58
CA ASP A 44 -3.31 14.74 -19.51
C ASP A 44 -2.90 13.91 -18.29
N CYS A 45 -2.44 12.67 -18.53
CA CYS A 45 -1.87 11.83 -17.49
C CYS A 45 -0.59 12.40 -16.88
N ASN A 46 0.12 13.30 -17.58
CA ASN A 46 1.42 13.80 -17.12
C ASN A 46 1.28 14.65 -15.85
N GLU A 47 0.16 15.34 -15.68
CA GLU A 47 -0.07 16.13 -14.46
C GLU A 47 -0.07 15.25 -13.22
N TYR A 48 -0.82 14.14 -13.24
CA TYR A 48 -0.86 13.18 -12.15
C TYR A 48 0.51 12.50 -11.94
N MET A 49 1.17 12.12 -13.04
CA MET A 49 2.52 11.54 -12.97
C MET A 49 3.56 12.50 -12.41
N ASN A 50 3.47 13.80 -12.70
CA ASN A 50 4.37 14.80 -12.13
C ASN A 50 4.14 14.95 -10.62
N LYS A 51 2.88 14.88 -10.16
CA LYS A 51 2.58 14.88 -8.71
C LYS A 51 3.10 13.62 -8.02
N LEU A 52 2.95 12.47 -8.65
CA LEU A 52 3.51 11.21 -8.13
C LEU A 52 5.04 11.23 -8.08
N LYS A 53 5.72 11.84 -9.05
CA LYS A 53 7.18 12.08 -9.00
C LYS A 53 7.59 12.98 -7.85
N GLU A 54 6.84 14.04 -7.60
CA GLU A 54 7.07 14.93 -6.47
C GLU A 54 6.98 14.17 -5.14
N LEU A 55 5.92 13.37 -4.96
CA LEU A 55 5.74 12.54 -3.77
C LEU A 55 6.86 11.50 -3.63
N ASP A 56 7.24 10.81 -4.70
CA ASP A 56 8.36 9.88 -4.73
C ASP A 56 9.66 10.54 -4.28
N SER A 57 9.96 11.73 -4.81
CA SER A 57 11.13 12.51 -4.41
C SER A 57 11.10 12.89 -2.92
N ILE A 58 9.94 13.28 -2.39
CA ILE A 58 9.79 13.62 -0.96
C ILE A 58 10.04 12.39 -0.10
N PHE A 59 9.43 11.24 -0.43
CA PHE A 59 9.52 10.04 0.37
C PHE A 59 10.90 9.35 0.25
N SER A 60 11.52 9.34 -0.92
CA SER A 60 12.87 8.80 -1.12
C SER A 60 13.92 9.60 -0.37
N ASN A 61 13.79 10.92 -0.30
CA ASN A 61 14.70 11.78 0.43
C ASN A 61 14.68 11.56 1.97
N LEU A 62 13.69 10.86 2.51
CA LEU A 62 13.67 10.47 3.92
C LEU A 62 14.81 9.50 4.26
N TYR A 63 15.24 8.66 3.30
CA TYR A 63 16.30 7.66 3.47
C TYR A 63 17.70 8.20 3.15
N GLU A 64 17.83 9.07 2.14
CA GLU A 64 19.13 9.52 1.63
C GLU A 64 19.85 10.51 2.55
N ASN A 65 19.10 11.23 3.38
CA ASN A 65 19.67 12.26 4.24
C ASN A 65 19.97 11.73 5.64
N SER A 66 21.26 11.75 6.02
CA SER A 66 21.69 11.46 7.39
C SER A 66 20.92 12.27 8.44
N PRO A 67 20.53 11.66 9.58
CA PRO A 67 19.70 12.31 10.62
C PRO A 67 20.24 13.64 11.15
N LYS A 68 21.50 13.96 10.90
CA LYS A 68 22.18 15.12 11.52
C LYS A 68 21.88 16.47 10.90
N ASN A 69 21.34 16.54 9.66
CA ASN A 69 21.21 17.81 8.92
C ASN A 69 19.93 17.95 8.09
N ARG A 70 18.84 17.24 8.42
CA ARG A 70 17.62 17.31 7.61
C ARG A 70 16.97 18.69 7.70
N LYS A 71 17.03 19.42 6.62
CA LYS A 71 16.16 20.56 6.36
C LYS A 71 15.16 20.11 5.29
N TYR A 72 13.95 19.76 5.72
CA TYR A 72 12.84 19.63 4.78
C TYR A 72 12.48 21.03 4.28
N ASP A 73 12.32 21.20 2.96
CA ASP A 73 11.69 22.39 2.45
C ASP A 73 10.21 22.46 2.92
N GLU A 74 9.58 23.61 2.72
CA GLU A 74 8.23 23.85 3.23
C GLU A 74 7.21 22.85 2.64
N ASN A 75 7.30 22.56 1.34
CA ASN A 75 6.40 21.63 0.66
C ASN A 75 6.58 20.20 1.18
N SER A 76 7.82 19.73 1.27
CA SER A 76 8.13 18.40 1.83
C SER A 76 7.60 18.26 3.26
N ARG A 77 7.77 19.31 4.10
CA ARG A 77 7.27 19.30 5.47
C ARG A 77 5.75 19.21 5.53
N ILE A 78 5.04 19.94 4.67
CA ILE A 78 3.56 19.89 4.59
C ILE A 78 3.11 18.47 4.28
N VAL A 79 3.68 17.84 3.24
CA VAL A 79 3.33 16.48 2.83
C VAL A 79 3.64 15.46 3.93
N ILE A 80 4.86 15.51 4.49
CA ILE A 80 5.27 14.59 5.56
C ILE A 80 4.35 14.70 6.78
N ASN A 81 4.04 15.92 7.21
CA ASN A 81 3.19 16.16 8.36
C ASN A 81 1.74 15.73 8.11
N ASP A 82 1.24 15.82 6.88
CA ASP A 82 -0.08 15.31 6.53
C ASP A 82 -0.12 13.77 6.61
N VAL A 83 0.91 13.07 6.11
CA VAL A 83 1.02 11.61 6.25
C VAL A 83 1.10 11.22 7.73
N LEU A 84 1.92 11.90 8.54
CA LEU A 84 2.04 11.65 9.98
C LEU A 84 0.69 11.79 10.67
N ARG A 85 -0.02 12.89 10.43
CA ARG A 85 -1.34 13.16 11.03
C ARG A 85 -2.38 12.09 10.63
N LYS A 86 -2.45 11.73 9.35
CA LYS A 86 -3.39 10.70 8.87
C LYS A 86 -3.06 9.33 9.46
N THR A 87 -1.77 8.97 9.54
CA THR A 87 -1.35 7.71 10.14
C THR A 87 -1.61 7.67 11.65
N SER A 88 -1.35 8.77 12.37
CA SER A 88 -1.68 8.90 13.79
C SER A 88 -3.18 8.67 14.04
N SER A 89 -4.05 9.27 13.21
CA SER A 89 -5.50 9.06 13.32
C SER A 89 -5.90 7.58 13.09
N LEU A 90 -5.16 6.84 12.27
CA LEU A 90 -5.38 5.39 12.09
C LEU A 90 -4.86 4.61 13.30
N ASN A 91 -3.72 4.99 13.87
CA ASN A 91 -3.19 4.40 15.10
C ASN A 91 -4.13 4.58 16.28
N ASP A 92 -4.80 5.74 16.41
CA ASP A 92 -5.81 5.97 17.46
C ASP A 92 -6.97 4.97 17.41
N VAL A 93 -7.31 4.49 16.21
CA VAL A 93 -8.42 3.54 16.00
C VAL A 93 -7.95 2.09 16.09
N TYR A 94 -6.79 1.76 15.51
CA TYR A 94 -6.37 0.39 15.26
C TYR A 94 -5.14 -0.04 16.08
N GLY A 95 -4.53 0.87 16.85
CA GLY A 95 -3.28 0.62 17.57
C GLY A 95 -2.03 0.96 16.77
N ASP A 96 -0.90 1.01 17.45
CA ASP A 96 0.38 1.59 17.01
C ASP A 96 1.37 0.61 16.38
N ARG A 97 0.94 -0.59 16.01
CA ARG A 97 1.82 -1.60 15.39
C ARG A 97 2.42 -1.14 14.06
N VAL A 98 1.67 -0.35 13.27
CA VAL A 98 2.18 0.31 12.06
C VAL A 98 2.70 1.69 12.46
N ASN A 99 3.97 1.78 12.80
CA ASN A 99 4.60 3.00 13.28
C ASN A 99 5.55 3.57 12.24
N VAL A 100 5.21 4.74 11.72
CA VAL A 100 5.99 5.42 10.68
C VAL A 100 7.24 6.13 11.18
N SER A 101 7.59 6.07 12.47
CA SER A 101 8.89 6.55 12.98
C SER A 101 9.99 5.47 12.91
N CYS A 102 9.74 4.35 12.24
CA CYS A 102 10.63 3.18 12.20
C CYS A 102 11.79 3.26 11.20
N GLY A 103 12.07 4.42 10.61
CA GLY A 103 13.09 4.56 9.57
C GLY A 103 14.48 4.09 9.98
N ALA A 104 14.87 4.28 11.26
CA ALA A 104 16.13 3.77 11.79
C ALA A 104 16.19 2.24 11.78
N LEU A 105 15.06 1.57 12.06
CA LEU A 105 14.95 0.12 12.03
C LEU A 105 15.07 -0.41 10.59
N ASN A 106 14.33 0.16 9.65
CA ASN A 106 14.40 -0.20 8.24
C ASN A 106 15.80 0.00 7.66
N SER A 107 16.48 1.09 8.03
CA SER A 107 17.87 1.33 7.64
C SER A 107 18.85 0.31 8.23
N ALA A 108 18.62 -0.15 9.46
CA ALA A 108 19.45 -1.19 10.09
C ALA A 108 19.39 -2.52 9.33
N TRP A 109 18.24 -2.89 8.79
CA TRP A 109 18.05 -4.09 7.97
C TRP A 109 18.51 -3.91 6.52
N GLY A 110 18.51 -2.69 6.01
CA GLY A 110 18.89 -2.38 4.62
C GLY A 110 18.01 -3.04 3.56
N ILE A 111 16.80 -3.49 3.88
CA ILE A 111 15.94 -4.28 2.98
C ILE A 111 15.59 -3.53 1.70
N SER A 112 15.50 -2.19 1.77
CA SER A 112 15.24 -1.32 0.62
C SER A 112 16.52 -0.86 -0.10
N THR A 113 17.67 -1.46 0.21
CA THR A 113 18.96 -1.15 -0.40
C THR A 113 19.51 -2.32 -1.21
N ASP A 114 20.64 -2.10 -1.91
CA ASP A 114 21.35 -3.16 -2.64
C ASP A 114 22.09 -4.15 -1.72
N THR A 115 22.16 -3.87 -0.41
CA THR A 115 22.92 -4.65 0.58
C THR A 115 22.09 -5.00 1.81
N PRO A 116 20.95 -5.71 1.65
CA PRO A 116 20.17 -6.16 2.79
C PRO A 116 20.97 -7.16 3.63
N HIS A 117 20.83 -7.10 4.95
CA HIS A 117 21.53 -7.98 5.89
C HIS A 117 20.80 -8.07 7.21
N VAL A 118 21.09 -9.10 8.00
CA VAL A 118 20.62 -9.23 9.37
C VAL A 118 21.46 -8.33 10.27
N PRO A 119 20.87 -7.29 10.92
CA PRO A 119 21.62 -6.40 11.79
C PRO A 119 22.17 -7.14 13.03
N ASP A 120 23.33 -6.72 13.53
CA ASP A 120 23.81 -7.17 14.81
C ASP A 120 22.92 -6.66 15.98
N ARG A 121 23.11 -7.27 17.16
CA ARG A 121 22.24 -6.95 18.33
C ARG A 121 22.38 -5.51 18.81
N ASP A 122 23.56 -4.92 18.71
CA ASP A 122 23.81 -3.57 19.19
C ASP A 122 23.17 -2.56 18.24
N THR A 123 23.33 -2.75 16.93
CA THR A 123 22.67 -1.96 15.88
C THR A 123 21.15 -2.03 16.03
N LEU A 124 20.59 -3.24 16.21
CA LEU A 124 19.15 -3.43 16.40
C LEU A 124 18.63 -2.74 17.67
N SER A 125 19.37 -2.88 18.79
CA SER A 125 19.01 -2.22 20.05
C SER A 125 19.00 -0.70 19.94
N VAL A 126 19.93 -0.11 19.18
CA VAL A 126 19.96 1.33 18.92
C VAL A 126 18.81 1.74 18.03
N ALA A 127 18.52 0.97 16.97
CA ALA A 127 17.43 1.26 16.06
C ALA A 127 16.06 1.24 16.78
N LEU A 128 15.82 0.25 17.65
CA LEU A 128 14.59 0.15 18.44
C LEU A 128 14.40 1.32 19.40
N LYS A 129 15.48 1.86 19.98
CA LYS A 129 15.42 3.06 20.83
C LYS A 129 15.11 4.35 20.06
N ASN A 130 15.29 4.31 18.74
CA ASN A 130 15.01 5.42 17.84
C ASN A 130 13.61 5.29 17.17
N ILE A 131 12.68 4.59 17.81
CA ILE A 131 11.26 4.58 17.47
C ILE A 131 10.54 5.42 18.52
N THR A 132 9.65 6.29 18.10
CA THR A 132 8.87 7.15 18.99
C THR A 132 7.40 7.09 18.64
N ASP A 133 6.58 7.49 19.58
CA ASP A 133 5.19 7.82 19.33
C ASP A 133 5.12 9.08 18.47
N THR A 134 4.44 9.01 17.33
CA THR A 134 4.31 10.14 16.41
C THR A 134 3.48 11.27 17.01
N ASP A 135 2.55 10.96 17.91
CA ASP A 135 1.74 11.96 18.63
C ASP A 135 2.58 12.82 19.58
N TYR A 136 3.62 12.24 20.17
CA TYR A 136 4.57 12.97 21.00
C TYR A 136 5.20 14.15 20.26
N CYS A 137 5.38 14.02 18.96
CA CYS A 137 5.94 15.06 18.10
C CYS A 137 4.86 15.98 17.48
N ASN A 138 3.61 15.93 17.95
CA ASN A 138 2.48 16.67 17.40
C ASN A 138 2.34 16.51 15.88
N ASN A 139 2.69 15.34 15.37
CA ASN A 139 2.70 15.03 13.94
C ASN A 139 3.51 16.06 13.11
N ASP A 140 4.54 16.66 13.68
CA ASP A 140 5.47 17.56 13.00
C ASP A 140 6.87 16.93 12.94
N VAL A 141 7.31 16.63 11.73
CA VAL A 141 8.61 15.99 11.48
C VAL A 141 9.79 16.84 11.99
N SER A 142 9.62 18.15 12.11
CA SER A 142 10.64 19.05 12.67
C SER A 142 10.86 18.85 14.17
N MET A 143 9.89 18.25 14.85
CA MET A 143 9.94 17.95 16.29
C MET A 143 10.54 16.56 16.58
N PHE A 144 10.84 15.77 15.56
CA PHE A 144 11.44 14.45 15.76
C PHE A 144 12.80 14.55 16.44
N PRO A 145 13.06 13.78 17.51
CA PRO A 145 14.36 13.73 18.17
C PRO A 145 15.47 13.32 17.18
N GLN A 146 16.71 13.70 17.52
CA GLN A 146 17.86 13.32 16.71
C GLN A 146 17.99 11.78 16.61
N GLY A 147 18.12 11.26 15.40
CA GLY A 147 18.24 9.83 15.12
C GLY A 147 16.90 9.18 14.78
N ILE A 148 15.77 9.84 15.01
CA ILE A 148 14.45 9.37 14.62
C ILE A 148 14.10 10.00 13.26
N TYR A 149 13.62 9.19 12.33
CA TYR A 149 13.15 9.67 11.03
C TYR A 149 12.03 8.76 10.50
N PRO A 150 11.12 9.35 9.71
CA PRO A 150 9.96 8.61 9.23
C PRO A 150 10.34 7.60 8.15
N ASP A 151 9.54 6.55 8.07
CA ASP A 151 9.44 5.61 6.99
C ASP A 151 7.96 5.43 6.63
N PHE A 152 7.63 5.68 5.38
CA PHE A 152 6.25 5.63 4.91
C PHE A 152 5.96 4.41 4.04
N GLY A 153 6.82 3.37 4.04
CA GLY A 153 6.65 2.17 3.22
C GLY A 153 5.29 1.49 3.35
N ALA A 154 4.67 1.58 4.52
CA ALA A 154 3.34 0.99 4.80
C ALA A 154 2.15 1.89 4.42
N VAL A 155 2.37 3.13 3.95
CA VAL A 155 1.29 4.12 3.73
C VAL A 155 1.50 5.02 2.51
N ALA A 156 2.72 5.11 1.97
CA ALA A 156 3.08 6.08 0.94
C ALA A 156 2.30 5.92 -0.37
N LYS A 157 2.11 4.68 -0.81
CA LYS A 157 1.39 4.39 -2.06
C LYS A 157 -0.10 4.67 -1.91
N GLY A 158 -0.68 4.26 -0.78
CA GLY A 158 -2.06 4.57 -0.46
C GLY A 158 -2.31 6.08 -0.35
N TYR A 159 -1.43 6.80 0.35
CA TYR A 159 -1.48 8.26 0.41
C TYR A 159 -1.41 8.91 -0.99
N SER A 160 -0.55 8.40 -1.86
CA SER A 160 -0.45 8.88 -3.24
C SER A 160 -1.74 8.64 -4.05
N CYS A 161 -2.45 7.55 -3.79
CA CYS A 161 -3.78 7.30 -4.35
C CYS A 161 -4.80 8.37 -3.88
N ASP A 162 -4.77 8.75 -2.60
CA ASP A 162 -5.64 9.78 -2.05
C ASP A 162 -5.36 11.15 -2.69
N ILE A 163 -4.09 11.51 -2.91
CA ILE A 163 -3.71 12.76 -3.59
C ILE A 163 -4.19 12.77 -5.05
N VAL A 164 -4.05 11.67 -5.78
CA VAL A 164 -4.55 11.60 -7.16
C VAL A 164 -6.08 11.69 -7.19
N LYS A 165 -6.77 11.05 -6.23
CA LYS A 165 -8.22 11.18 -6.08
C LYS A 165 -8.65 12.62 -5.86
N GLU A 166 -7.98 13.34 -4.95
CA GLU A 166 -8.22 14.75 -4.67
C GLU A 166 -8.07 15.62 -5.93
N MET A 167 -7.00 15.41 -6.71
CA MET A 167 -6.79 16.10 -7.99
C MET A 167 -7.90 15.82 -9.01
N LEU A 168 -8.44 14.58 -9.05
CA LEU A 168 -9.55 14.21 -9.91
C LEU A 168 -10.85 14.89 -9.48
N ASP A 169 -11.11 14.95 -8.17
CA ASP A 169 -12.28 15.62 -7.59
C ASP A 169 -12.26 17.14 -7.84
N GLU A 170 -11.12 17.80 -7.61
CA GLU A 170 -10.94 19.25 -7.88
C GLU A 170 -11.22 19.62 -9.33
N LYS A 171 -10.88 18.71 -10.25
CA LYS A 171 -11.15 18.88 -11.68
C LYS A 171 -12.58 18.50 -12.08
N ASN A 172 -13.41 18.03 -11.17
CA ASN A 172 -14.72 17.45 -11.46
C ASN A 172 -14.62 16.41 -12.60
N PHE A 173 -13.60 15.50 -12.50
CA PHE A 173 -13.37 14.52 -13.53
C PHE A 173 -14.57 13.57 -13.67
N ASN A 174 -15.22 13.58 -14.84
CA ASN A 174 -16.50 12.95 -15.06
C ASN A 174 -16.44 11.62 -15.82
N SER A 175 -15.29 10.95 -15.78
CA SER A 175 -15.08 9.62 -16.35
C SER A 175 -14.41 8.71 -15.31
N TYR A 176 -13.85 7.58 -15.74
CA TYR A 176 -13.09 6.73 -14.83
C TYR A 176 -11.58 7.00 -14.91
N ALA A 177 -10.92 6.81 -13.79
CA ALA A 177 -9.48 6.76 -13.70
C ALA A 177 -9.03 5.52 -12.94
N LEU A 178 -7.91 4.94 -13.38
CA LEU A 178 -7.31 3.77 -12.76
C LEU A 178 -5.84 4.08 -12.54
N LEU A 179 -5.42 4.10 -11.28
CA LEU A 179 -4.02 4.21 -10.90
C LEU A 179 -3.57 2.88 -10.31
N ASN A 180 -2.50 2.32 -10.85
CA ASN A 180 -1.83 1.14 -10.31
C ASN A 180 -0.42 1.53 -9.86
N MET A 181 -0.10 1.26 -8.60
CA MET A 181 1.19 1.52 -7.97
C MET A 181 1.81 0.23 -7.40
N GLY A 182 1.69 -0.87 -8.13
CA GLY A 182 2.13 -2.18 -7.66
C GLY A 182 1.17 -2.76 -6.63
N SER A 183 1.48 -2.67 -5.35
CA SER A 183 0.64 -3.19 -4.27
C SER A 183 -0.58 -2.31 -3.94
N SER A 184 -0.64 -1.06 -4.39
CA SER A 184 -1.75 -0.15 -4.12
C SER A 184 -2.37 0.37 -5.40
N SER A 185 -3.69 0.54 -5.42
CA SER A 185 -4.44 0.97 -6.61
C SER A 185 -5.59 1.89 -6.23
N LEU A 186 -5.88 2.85 -7.11
CA LEU A 186 -7.06 3.69 -7.07
C LEU A 186 -7.99 3.33 -8.22
N ILE A 187 -9.26 3.11 -7.92
CA ILE A 187 -10.36 2.97 -8.89
C ILE A 187 -11.30 4.13 -8.67
N TYR A 188 -11.38 5.02 -9.64
CA TYR A 188 -12.17 6.25 -9.57
C TYR A 188 -13.19 6.30 -10.69
N GLY A 189 -14.38 6.82 -10.40
CA GLY A 189 -15.45 7.04 -11.38
C GLY A 189 -16.12 5.75 -11.84
N LYS A 190 -16.83 5.83 -12.95
CA LYS A 190 -17.65 4.74 -13.50
C LYS A 190 -17.30 4.46 -14.95
N LYS A 191 -17.32 3.20 -15.33
CA LYS A 191 -17.23 2.81 -16.73
C LYS A 191 -18.43 3.32 -17.52
N PRO A 192 -18.24 3.64 -18.82
CA PRO A 192 -19.35 4.12 -19.67
C PRO A 192 -20.52 3.14 -19.81
N ASP A 193 -20.24 1.84 -19.72
CA ASP A 193 -21.25 0.77 -19.78
C ASP A 193 -21.95 0.50 -18.43
N GLY A 194 -21.56 1.21 -17.36
CA GLY A 194 -22.11 1.05 -16.03
C GLY A 194 -21.70 -0.23 -15.29
N THR A 195 -20.82 -1.05 -15.87
CA THR A 195 -20.35 -2.30 -15.22
C THR A 195 -19.31 -2.01 -14.14
N MET A 196 -19.25 -2.87 -13.14
CA MET A 196 -18.20 -2.81 -12.11
C MET A 196 -16.80 -3.10 -12.70
N PHE A 197 -15.78 -2.67 -11.99
CA PHE A 197 -14.39 -3.01 -12.30
C PHE A 197 -14.06 -4.40 -11.79
N ASN A 198 -13.29 -5.16 -12.58
CA ASN A 198 -12.73 -6.43 -12.18
C ASN A 198 -11.27 -6.22 -11.78
N VAL A 199 -10.92 -6.58 -10.55
CA VAL A 199 -9.58 -6.45 -10.00
C VAL A 199 -9.07 -7.83 -9.67
N ALA A 200 -8.00 -8.26 -10.33
CA ALA A 200 -7.35 -9.51 -10.02
C ALA A 200 -6.50 -9.38 -8.75
N VAL A 201 -6.70 -10.29 -7.81
CA VAL A 201 -5.88 -10.42 -6.61
C VAL A 201 -4.70 -11.33 -6.92
N THR A 202 -3.49 -10.87 -6.61
CA THR A 202 -2.25 -11.63 -6.85
C THR A 202 -2.23 -12.91 -6.01
N ASN A 203 -1.84 -14.01 -6.63
CA ASN A 203 -1.57 -15.26 -5.93
C ASN A 203 -0.20 -15.17 -5.24
N PRO A 204 -0.11 -15.32 -3.91
CA PRO A 204 1.17 -15.22 -3.20
C PRO A 204 2.20 -16.29 -3.61
N ASP A 205 1.75 -17.40 -4.20
CA ASP A 205 2.65 -18.44 -4.73
C ASP A 205 3.11 -18.18 -6.17
N GLY A 206 2.62 -17.11 -6.80
CA GLY A 206 2.85 -16.83 -8.22
C GLY A 206 1.95 -17.63 -9.16
N GLY A 207 2.26 -17.58 -10.47
CA GLY A 207 1.45 -18.26 -11.49
C GLY A 207 0.16 -17.50 -11.82
N VAL A 208 -0.99 -18.19 -11.74
CA VAL A 208 -2.31 -17.58 -12.00
C VAL A 208 -2.75 -16.70 -10.82
N TYR A 209 -3.65 -15.74 -11.07
CA TYR A 209 -4.20 -14.89 -10.00
C TYR A 209 -5.01 -15.71 -8.97
N LEU A 210 -5.09 -15.22 -7.74
CA LEU A 210 -5.82 -15.85 -6.63
C LEU A 210 -7.33 -15.84 -6.87
N GLY A 211 -7.85 -14.71 -7.31
CA GLY A 211 -9.28 -14.49 -7.57
C GLY A 211 -9.53 -13.11 -8.14
N VAL A 212 -10.80 -12.80 -8.36
CA VAL A 212 -11.25 -11.51 -8.91
C VAL A 212 -12.24 -10.86 -7.96
N ILE A 213 -11.97 -9.61 -7.61
CA ILE A 213 -12.91 -8.71 -6.92
C ILE A 213 -13.66 -7.91 -7.97
N LYS A 214 -15.00 -7.85 -7.85
CA LYS A 214 -15.81 -6.87 -8.58
C LYS A 214 -16.15 -5.71 -7.66
N THR A 215 -15.81 -4.52 -8.07
CA THR A 215 -15.95 -3.31 -7.23
C THR A 215 -16.30 -2.09 -8.05
N ASN A 216 -16.82 -1.10 -7.34
CA ASN A 216 -16.96 0.27 -7.81
C ASN A 216 -15.74 1.10 -7.36
N GLU A 217 -15.96 2.41 -7.17
CA GLU A 217 -14.93 3.35 -6.72
C GLU A 217 -14.38 2.97 -5.34
N CYS A 218 -13.07 2.80 -5.27
CA CYS A 218 -12.38 2.44 -4.02
C CYS A 218 -10.86 2.61 -4.16
N SER A 219 -10.16 2.53 -3.04
CA SER A 219 -8.74 2.24 -2.99
C SER A 219 -8.51 0.81 -2.52
N ILE A 220 -7.51 0.15 -3.10
CA ILE A 220 -7.16 -1.24 -2.80
C ILE A 220 -5.66 -1.31 -2.54
N SER A 221 -5.28 -1.99 -1.45
CA SER A 221 -3.87 -2.27 -1.17
C SER A 221 -3.68 -3.71 -0.73
N THR A 222 -2.54 -4.28 -1.08
CA THR A 222 -2.15 -5.64 -0.72
C THR A 222 -0.81 -5.62 -0.01
N SER A 223 -0.70 -6.36 1.09
CA SER A 223 0.56 -6.64 1.79
C SER A 223 0.84 -8.14 1.79
N GLY A 224 2.10 -8.50 1.59
CA GLY A 224 2.54 -9.89 1.58
C GLY A 224 4.06 -10.01 1.71
N ALA A 225 4.53 -11.09 2.33
CA ALA A 225 5.96 -11.33 2.55
C ALA A 225 6.74 -11.58 1.25
N TYR A 226 6.06 -11.90 0.16
CA TYR A 226 6.65 -12.18 -1.15
C TYR A 226 7.02 -10.91 -1.95
N GLU A 227 6.56 -9.73 -1.53
CA GLU A 227 6.80 -8.47 -2.26
C GLU A 227 8.26 -8.05 -2.19
N ARG A 228 8.85 -8.06 -0.99
CA ARG A 228 10.25 -7.76 -0.76
C ARG A 228 10.79 -8.64 0.36
N TYR A 229 11.87 -9.34 0.07
CA TYR A 229 12.59 -10.17 1.03
C TYR A 229 14.04 -10.39 0.58
N PHE A 230 14.87 -10.82 1.50
CA PHE A 230 16.18 -11.38 1.19
C PHE A 230 16.37 -12.69 1.91
N GLU A 231 17.33 -13.47 1.46
CA GLU A 231 17.70 -14.73 2.09
C GLU A 231 19.12 -14.63 2.64
N GLU A 232 19.29 -15.00 3.89
CA GLU A 232 20.59 -15.10 4.53
C GLU A 232 20.64 -16.38 5.37
N ASN A 233 21.71 -17.19 5.18
CA ASN A 233 21.92 -18.47 5.88
C ASN A 233 20.72 -19.44 5.79
N GLY A 234 20.01 -19.47 4.66
CA GLY A 234 18.83 -20.32 4.43
C GLY A 234 17.55 -19.87 5.12
N LYS A 235 17.54 -18.67 5.72
CA LYS A 235 16.35 -18.05 6.29
C LYS A 235 15.91 -16.86 5.46
N ILE A 236 14.61 -16.77 5.18
CA ILE A 236 13.96 -15.64 4.48
C ILE A 236 13.56 -14.58 5.49
N TYR A 237 13.90 -13.34 5.18
CA TYR A 237 13.56 -12.15 5.95
C TYR A 237 12.74 -11.20 5.10
N SER A 238 11.47 -10.99 5.48
CA SER A 238 10.56 -10.07 4.79
C SER A 238 10.81 -8.61 5.22
N HIS A 239 10.32 -7.68 4.42
CA HIS A 239 10.45 -6.25 4.67
C HIS A 239 9.49 -5.70 5.74
N ILE A 240 8.47 -6.47 6.16
CA ILE A 240 7.51 -6.04 7.18
C ILE A 240 8.10 -6.37 8.54
N LEU A 241 8.53 -5.33 9.26
CA LEU A 241 9.21 -5.44 10.54
C LEU A 241 8.25 -5.22 11.72
N ASP A 242 8.40 -6.03 12.76
CA ASP A 242 7.71 -5.82 14.03
C ASP A 242 8.54 -4.88 14.90
N ILE A 243 8.03 -3.68 15.18
CA ILE A 243 8.72 -2.66 15.98
C ILE A 243 8.94 -3.06 17.43
N SER A 244 8.23 -4.06 17.95
CA SER A 244 8.39 -4.57 19.32
C SER A 244 9.62 -5.48 19.47
N THR A 245 9.97 -6.21 18.39
CA THR A 245 11.09 -7.16 18.37
C THR A 245 12.26 -6.65 17.54
N GLY A 246 11.98 -5.80 16.55
CA GLY A 246 12.93 -5.33 15.54
C GLY A 246 13.20 -6.34 14.43
N TYR A 247 12.52 -7.49 14.41
CA TYR A 247 12.67 -8.53 13.40
C TYR A 247 11.47 -8.53 12.43
N PRO A 248 11.62 -9.15 11.24
CA PRO A 248 10.51 -9.42 10.36
C PRO A 248 9.36 -10.12 11.09
N VAL A 249 8.14 -9.69 10.77
CA VAL A 249 6.91 -10.27 11.34
C VAL A 249 6.81 -11.76 11.02
N GLU A 250 6.56 -12.56 12.03
CA GLU A 250 6.18 -13.96 11.87
C GLU A 250 4.65 -14.06 11.88
N THR A 251 4.07 -14.36 10.72
CA THR A 251 2.63 -14.50 10.53
C THR A 251 2.31 -15.78 9.76
N ASP A 252 1.14 -16.32 9.93
CA ASP A 252 0.58 -17.43 9.16
C ASP A 252 -0.12 -16.98 7.86
N LEU A 253 -0.33 -15.67 7.68
CA LEU A 253 -0.84 -15.12 6.43
C LEU A 253 0.25 -15.07 5.35
N SER A 254 -0.17 -15.33 4.11
CA SER A 254 0.66 -15.18 2.89
C SER A 254 0.44 -13.82 2.24
N SER A 255 -0.82 -13.35 2.19
CA SER A 255 -1.18 -12.01 1.69
C SER A 255 -2.47 -11.51 2.31
N VAL A 256 -2.61 -10.19 2.33
CA VAL A 256 -3.83 -9.47 2.74
C VAL A 256 -4.11 -8.36 1.75
N THR A 257 -5.27 -8.40 1.13
CA THR A 257 -5.80 -7.33 0.28
C THR A 257 -6.93 -6.63 1.01
N VAL A 258 -6.84 -5.31 1.16
CA VAL A 258 -7.86 -4.46 1.78
C VAL A 258 -8.46 -3.53 0.74
N ILE A 259 -9.77 -3.47 0.71
CA ILE A 259 -10.57 -2.63 -0.17
C ILE A 259 -11.28 -1.60 0.68
N CYS A 260 -10.95 -0.32 0.51
CA CYS A 260 -11.58 0.80 1.18
C CYS A 260 -12.46 1.59 0.19
N PRO A 261 -13.80 1.53 0.29
CA PRO A 261 -14.68 2.45 -0.41
C PRO A 261 -14.30 3.90 -0.10
N PHE A 262 -14.59 4.83 -1.01
CA PHE A 262 -14.31 6.24 -0.74
C PHE A 262 -15.11 6.76 0.43
N ASN A 263 -14.47 7.61 1.23
CA ASN A 263 -15.05 8.28 2.40
C ASN A 263 -14.87 9.80 2.29
N ASP A 264 -15.63 10.53 3.11
CA ASP A 264 -15.65 12.00 3.10
C ASP A 264 -14.29 12.63 3.52
N ASN A 265 -13.44 11.88 4.22
CA ASN A 265 -12.16 12.39 4.73
C ASN A 265 -11.02 12.24 3.70
N ASN A 266 -11.28 11.66 2.53
CA ASN A 266 -10.28 11.36 1.50
C ASN A 266 -9.04 10.64 2.06
N THR A 267 -9.29 9.51 2.76
CA THR A 267 -8.26 8.69 3.42
C THR A 267 -8.34 7.21 3.04
N SER A 268 -9.12 6.86 2.01
CA SER A 268 -9.35 5.46 1.63
C SER A 268 -8.07 4.77 1.15
N GLY A 269 -7.19 5.52 0.47
CA GLY A 269 -5.91 5.02 -0.02
C GLY A 269 -4.95 4.72 1.13
N ILE A 270 -4.67 5.71 1.96
CA ILE A 270 -3.77 5.53 3.12
C ILE A 270 -4.32 4.48 4.09
N SER A 271 -5.65 4.41 4.27
CA SER A 271 -6.29 3.41 5.12
C SER A 271 -6.12 2.00 4.57
N SER A 272 -6.30 1.79 3.26
CA SER A 272 -6.12 0.46 2.66
C SER A 272 -4.67 -0.03 2.78
N ASP A 273 -3.68 0.85 2.58
CA ASP A 273 -2.25 0.52 2.68
C ASP A 273 -1.87 0.20 4.14
N PHE A 274 -2.27 1.05 5.08
CA PHE A 274 -2.08 0.86 6.52
C PHE A 274 -2.72 -0.46 7.01
N LEU A 275 -4.01 -0.67 6.69
CA LEU A 275 -4.76 -1.83 7.18
C LEU A 275 -4.25 -3.14 6.58
N SER A 276 -3.84 -3.16 5.31
CA SER A 276 -3.29 -4.38 4.72
C SER A 276 -2.03 -4.83 5.45
N THR A 277 -1.16 -3.88 5.84
CA THR A 277 0.05 -4.15 6.63
C THR A 277 -0.31 -4.59 8.05
N LEU A 278 -1.20 -3.87 8.74
CA LEU A 278 -1.61 -4.20 10.10
C LEU A 278 -2.23 -5.59 10.20
N ILE A 279 -3.19 -5.91 9.31
CA ILE A 279 -3.87 -7.21 9.32
C ILE A 279 -2.88 -8.33 9.01
N PHE A 280 -1.94 -8.11 8.08
CA PHE A 280 -0.88 -9.06 7.80
C PHE A 280 -0.01 -9.34 9.04
N MET A 281 0.32 -8.29 9.81
CA MET A 281 1.07 -8.42 11.07
C MET A 281 0.28 -9.16 12.15
N ASP A 282 -1.04 -8.96 12.21
CA ASP A 282 -1.93 -9.55 13.23
C ASP A 282 -2.19 -11.04 13.03
N GLY A 283 -2.06 -11.56 11.80
CA GLY A 283 -2.26 -12.97 11.48
C GLY A 283 -3.71 -13.43 11.50
N THR A 284 -3.93 -14.72 11.26
CA THR A 284 -5.30 -15.31 11.18
C THR A 284 -6.04 -15.29 12.51
N SER A 285 -5.33 -15.33 13.63
CA SER A 285 -5.95 -15.34 14.97
C SER A 285 -6.79 -14.09 15.29
N ASN A 286 -6.51 -12.97 14.62
CA ASN A 286 -7.22 -11.72 14.79
C ASN A 286 -8.06 -11.33 13.57
N LEU A 287 -8.13 -12.20 12.56
CA LEU A 287 -8.69 -11.86 11.25
C LEU A 287 -10.21 -11.59 11.30
N GLU A 288 -10.95 -12.33 12.14
CA GLU A 288 -12.41 -12.23 12.24
C GLU A 288 -12.90 -10.79 12.49
N LYS A 289 -12.23 -10.06 13.40
CA LYS A 289 -12.59 -8.66 13.69
C LYS A 289 -12.50 -7.71 12.49
N TYR A 290 -11.63 -8.05 11.52
CA TYR A 290 -11.46 -7.25 10.30
C TYR A 290 -12.41 -7.69 9.18
N LEU A 291 -12.75 -8.98 9.13
CA LEU A 291 -13.70 -9.52 8.15
C LEU A 291 -15.12 -9.01 8.36
N ASP A 292 -15.47 -8.67 9.60
CA ASP A 292 -16.79 -8.14 10.00
C ASP A 292 -16.85 -6.60 9.99
N SER A 293 -15.88 -5.91 9.40
CA SER A 293 -15.86 -4.45 9.30
C SER A 293 -16.95 -3.93 8.35
N ASP A 294 -17.62 -2.84 8.75
CA ASP A 294 -18.56 -2.09 7.89
C ASP A 294 -17.87 -1.01 7.03
N SER A 295 -16.59 -0.71 7.30
CA SER A 295 -15.88 0.41 6.69
C SER A 295 -14.93 0.01 5.57
N PHE A 296 -14.51 -1.26 5.53
CA PHE A 296 -13.62 -1.81 4.52
C PHE A 296 -13.85 -3.31 4.36
N PHE A 297 -13.32 -3.89 3.27
CA PHE A 297 -13.38 -5.32 3.02
C PHE A 297 -11.98 -5.92 2.95
N VAL A 298 -11.88 -7.20 3.28
CA VAL A 298 -10.63 -7.94 3.31
C VAL A 298 -10.74 -9.20 2.46
N VAL A 299 -9.68 -9.49 1.69
CA VAL A 299 -9.39 -10.80 1.11
C VAL A 299 -8.02 -11.21 1.62
N ALA A 300 -7.96 -12.23 2.48
CA ALA A 300 -6.71 -12.72 3.06
C ALA A 300 -6.45 -14.16 2.64
N ALA A 301 -5.19 -14.49 2.35
CA ALA A 301 -4.74 -15.85 2.06
C ALA A 301 -3.71 -16.30 3.11
N ASP A 302 -3.84 -17.53 3.61
CA ASP A 302 -2.90 -18.10 4.58
C ASP A 302 -1.90 -19.09 3.95
N LYS A 303 -0.90 -19.48 4.72
CA LYS A 303 0.12 -20.47 4.32
C LYS A 303 -0.42 -21.89 4.15
N ASN A 304 -1.65 -22.18 4.62
CA ASN A 304 -2.36 -23.44 4.45
C ASN A 304 -3.29 -23.44 3.23
N LYS A 305 -3.18 -22.42 2.36
CA LYS A 305 -3.98 -22.25 1.15
C LYS A 305 -5.47 -22.02 1.41
N ASN A 306 -5.81 -21.43 2.54
CA ASN A 306 -7.15 -20.95 2.81
C ASN A 306 -7.28 -19.47 2.37
N VAL A 307 -8.46 -19.10 1.88
CA VAL A 307 -8.83 -17.72 1.56
C VAL A 307 -10.01 -17.31 2.41
N TYR A 308 -9.87 -16.21 3.10
CA TYR A 308 -10.85 -15.59 3.97
C TYR A 308 -11.34 -14.30 3.30
N VAL A 309 -12.64 -14.09 3.28
CA VAL A 309 -13.25 -12.97 2.53
C VAL A 309 -14.30 -12.29 3.39
N SER A 310 -14.28 -10.97 3.48
CA SER A 310 -15.32 -10.18 4.15
C SER A 310 -16.69 -10.41 3.52
N LYS A 311 -17.74 -10.42 4.34
CA LYS A 311 -19.12 -10.44 3.85
C LYS A 311 -19.42 -9.19 3.02
N GLY A 312 -20.22 -9.34 1.97
CA GLY A 312 -20.68 -8.21 1.14
C GLY A 312 -19.76 -7.81 0.00
N ILE A 313 -18.58 -8.40 -0.14
CA ILE A 313 -17.74 -8.19 -1.33
C ILE A 313 -18.01 -9.27 -2.40
N ASP A 314 -18.08 -8.85 -3.67
CA ASP A 314 -18.17 -9.76 -4.81
C ASP A 314 -16.74 -10.24 -5.17
N PHE A 315 -16.33 -11.37 -4.56
CA PHE A 315 -15.07 -12.05 -4.81
C PHE A 315 -15.30 -13.42 -5.40
N THR A 316 -14.63 -13.71 -6.51
CA THR A 316 -14.64 -15.05 -7.14
C THR A 316 -13.25 -15.64 -7.08
N LEU A 317 -13.07 -16.74 -6.35
CA LEU A 317 -11.82 -17.49 -6.30
C LEU A 317 -11.49 -18.09 -7.67
N ASN A 318 -10.25 -18.05 -8.08
CA ASN A 318 -9.79 -18.80 -9.24
C ASN A 318 -9.52 -20.26 -8.83
N GLU A 319 -10.26 -21.22 -9.42
CA GLU A 319 -10.13 -22.65 -9.10
C GLU A 319 -8.72 -23.20 -9.37
N GLU A 320 -7.99 -22.60 -10.32
CA GLU A 320 -6.61 -22.99 -10.65
C GLU A 320 -5.56 -22.38 -9.70
N SER A 321 -5.97 -21.52 -8.76
CA SER A 321 -5.05 -20.85 -7.82
C SER A 321 -4.38 -21.80 -6.83
N GLY A 322 -4.95 -22.98 -6.61
CA GLY A 322 -4.51 -23.92 -5.57
C GLY A 322 -4.98 -23.57 -4.16
N TYR A 323 -5.83 -22.57 -4.02
CA TYR A 323 -6.43 -22.11 -2.76
C TYR A 323 -7.89 -22.53 -2.64
N LYS A 324 -8.44 -22.49 -1.42
CA LYS A 324 -9.85 -22.77 -1.14
C LYS A 324 -10.46 -21.69 -0.27
N LEU A 325 -11.73 -21.34 -0.53
CA LEU A 325 -12.50 -20.44 0.34
C LEU A 325 -12.82 -21.13 1.66
N VAL A 326 -12.60 -20.42 2.75
CA VAL A 326 -13.12 -20.78 4.07
C VAL A 326 -14.54 -20.24 4.14
N GLN A 327 -15.51 -21.16 4.28
CA GLN A 327 -16.90 -20.77 4.53
C GLN A 327 -16.98 -20.17 5.94
N GLN A 328 -17.45 -18.94 6.04
CA GLN A 328 -17.79 -18.28 7.30
C GLN A 328 -19.20 -18.67 7.74
#